data_b2cd8f294fadd95319094118dfa8a1ff
#
_entry.id   b2cd8f294fadd95319094118dfa8a1ff
#
_cell.length_a   1.000
_cell.length_b   1.000
_cell.length_c   1.000
_cell.angle_alpha   90.00
_cell.angle_beta   90.00
_cell.angle_gamma   90.00
#
_symmetry.space_group_name_H-M   'P 1'
#
loop_
_entity.id
_entity.type
_entity.pdbx_description
1 polymer ?
#
loop_
_entity_poly.entity_id
_entity_poly.type
_entity_poly.pdbx_seq_one_letter_code
_entity_poly.pdbx_strand_id
1 'polypeptide(L)'
;WYKHQKLIKQSVLIPITSYDQYAALVKEAKDNSKNKVFSNCYMLPAEIKRLIHLKKFYKVKTEQGLAFADDEGDYYYLFLYVNMSVSFTFPSLEKDILIENVYYEGRKNKKQEIFESFLLDSGCEFLNTYRSIEDRPSLSPDKFFKKLEVLEKTLALEGKKIAIPSYKQLDEFEKVYRSIIDKFVQKKYTRKERKAQADAGYLYCITDESASIYAIAIKACVHGGAYGSRSDCQNNIYAPILVLYLFKDFYDNMPNNPVKEKEYMQSKGIGGWIAVDNIPSWRVYKMVGIKAAAKSMNQFIIRTTM
;
A
#
# COMPACT_ATOMS: atom_id res chain seq x y z
N TRP A 1 14.80 -25.90 27.46
CA TRP A 1 13.49 -25.21 27.26
C TRP A 1 13.58 -24.13 26.18
N TYR A 2 14.53 -23.20 26.29
CA TYR A 2 14.71 -22.11 25.33
C TYR A 2 15.04 -22.55 23.89
N LYS A 3 15.87 -23.60 23.74
CA LYS A 3 16.18 -24.19 22.42
C LYS A 3 14.97 -24.92 21.81
N HIS A 4 14.11 -25.56 22.62
CA HIS A 4 12.89 -26.21 22.12
C HIS A 4 11.83 -25.21 21.66
N GLN A 5 11.63 -24.10 22.39
CA GLN A 5 10.71 -23.05 21.94
C GLN A 5 11.14 -22.39 20.62
N LYS A 6 12.45 -22.19 20.41
CA LYS A 6 12.99 -21.66 19.15
C LYS A 6 12.82 -22.63 17.97
N LEU A 7 12.93 -23.95 18.22
CA LEU A 7 12.70 -24.99 17.21
C LEU A 7 11.21 -25.13 16.84
N ILE A 8 10.29 -24.98 17.79
CA ILE A 8 8.84 -25.03 17.53
C ILE A 8 8.41 -23.78 16.74
N LYS A 9 8.93 -22.59 17.05
CA LYS A 9 8.64 -21.35 16.30
C LYS A 9 9.14 -21.38 14.85
N GLN A 10 10.27 -22.03 14.56
CA GLN A 10 10.80 -22.14 13.17
C GLN A 10 9.97 -23.06 12.27
N SER A 11 9.11 -23.93 12.82
CA SER A 11 8.29 -24.86 12.04
C SER A 11 6.95 -24.30 11.54
N VAL A 12 6.59 -23.08 11.92
CA VAL A 12 5.27 -22.48 11.59
C VAL A 12 5.26 -21.84 10.21
N LEU A 13 6.40 -21.29 9.75
CA LEU A 13 6.55 -20.65 8.44
C LEU A 13 7.36 -21.58 7.52
N ILE A 14 6.75 -22.01 6.42
CA ILE A 14 7.35 -22.89 5.41
C ILE A 14 7.55 -22.09 4.13
N PRO A 15 8.78 -21.86 3.65
CA PRO A 15 9.02 -21.09 2.43
C PRO A 15 8.28 -21.69 1.23
N ILE A 16 7.62 -20.86 0.45
CA ILE A 16 7.11 -21.21 -0.87
C ILE A 16 8.22 -20.98 -1.88
N THR A 17 8.59 -22.02 -2.63
CA THR A 17 9.75 -22.00 -3.52
C THR A 17 9.37 -21.83 -5.00
N SER A 18 8.10 -22.08 -5.36
CA SER A 18 7.61 -21.88 -6.73
C SER A 18 6.14 -21.47 -6.76
N TYR A 19 5.75 -20.81 -7.85
CA TYR A 19 4.34 -20.48 -8.08
C TYR A 19 3.47 -21.74 -8.25
N ASP A 20 4.00 -22.80 -8.83
CA ASP A 20 3.26 -24.07 -9.03
C ASP A 20 2.96 -24.73 -7.68
N GLN A 21 3.90 -24.69 -6.73
CA GLN A 21 3.67 -25.13 -5.35
C GLN A 21 2.53 -24.35 -4.70
N TYR A 22 2.53 -23.03 -4.82
CA TYR A 22 1.45 -22.19 -4.31
C TYR A 22 0.11 -22.55 -4.96
N ALA A 23 0.07 -22.64 -6.29
CA ALA A 23 -1.15 -22.95 -7.04
C ALA A 23 -1.72 -24.31 -6.69
N ALA A 24 -0.88 -25.34 -6.52
CA ALA A 24 -1.26 -26.68 -6.09
C ALA A 24 -1.92 -26.67 -4.69
N LEU A 25 -1.32 -25.97 -3.72
CA LEU A 25 -1.86 -25.83 -2.36
C LEU A 25 -3.23 -25.12 -2.37
N VAL A 26 -3.38 -24.05 -3.15
CA VAL A 26 -4.65 -23.34 -3.28
C VAL A 26 -5.72 -24.21 -3.92
N LYS A 27 -5.37 -24.99 -4.95
CA LYS A 27 -6.29 -25.95 -5.58
C LYS A 27 -6.73 -27.01 -4.58
N GLU A 28 -5.80 -27.63 -3.87
CA GLU A 28 -6.09 -28.63 -2.83
C GLU A 28 -7.05 -28.08 -1.75
N ALA A 29 -6.79 -26.87 -1.25
CA ALA A 29 -7.66 -26.24 -0.25
C ALA A 29 -9.08 -26.02 -0.77
N LYS A 30 -9.26 -25.63 -2.04
CA LYS A 30 -10.57 -25.48 -2.67
C LYS A 30 -11.29 -26.80 -2.86
N ASP A 31 -10.60 -27.82 -3.34
CA ASP A 31 -11.15 -29.14 -3.61
C ASP A 31 -11.61 -29.81 -2.30
N ASN A 32 -10.78 -29.78 -1.25
CA ASN A 32 -11.09 -30.32 0.07
C ASN A 32 -12.30 -29.66 0.75
N SER A 33 -12.54 -28.39 0.46
CA SER A 33 -13.66 -27.63 1.04
C SER A 33 -14.90 -27.61 0.16
N LYS A 34 -14.97 -28.43 -0.89
CA LYS A 34 -16.07 -28.43 -1.87
C LYS A 34 -16.39 -27.01 -2.38
N ASN A 35 -15.37 -26.23 -2.68
CA ASN A 35 -15.44 -24.82 -3.13
C ASN A 35 -16.11 -23.84 -2.14
N LYS A 36 -16.20 -24.18 -0.86
CA LYS A 36 -16.71 -23.28 0.20
C LYS A 36 -15.62 -22.41 0.84
N VAL A 37 -14.48 -22.26 0.15
CA VAL A 37 -13.37 -21.45 0.63
C VAL A 37 -13.64 -19.98 0.32
N PHE A 38 -13.49 -19.13 1.34
CA PHE A 38 -13.31 -17.69 1.17
C PHE A 38 -11.81 -17.37 1.14
N SER A 39 -11.42 -16.37 0.37
CA SER A 39 -10.05 -15.87 0.38
C SER A 39 -10.03 -14.35 0.31
N ASN A 40 -9.15 -13.73 1.10
CA ASN A 40 -8.81 -12.32 0.99
C ASN A 40 -7.58 -12.07 0.09
N CYS A 41 -7.07 -13.10 -0.58
CA CYS A 41 -5.95 -12.95 -1.50
C CYS A 41 -6.43 -12.45 -2.86
N TYR A 42 -6.05 -11.23 -3.20
CA TYR A 42 -6.31 -10.58 -4.50
C TYR A 42 -5.01 -10.24 -5.25
N MET A 43 -3.88 -10.80 -4.80
CA MET A 43 -2.61 -10.64 -5.50
C MET A 43 -2.63 -11.28 -6.88
N LEU A 44 -2.03 -10.58 -7.84
CA LEU A 44 -1.82 -11.12 -9.18
C LEU A 44 -0.72 -12.17 -9.17
N PRO A 45 -0.75 -13.15 -10.11
CA PRO A 45 0.30 -14.16 -10.23
C PRO A 45 1.73 -13.59 -10.30
N ALA A 46 1.89 -12.44 -10.96
CA ALA A 46 3.19 -11.76 -11.07
C ALA A 46 3.71 -11.27 -9.70
N GLU A 47 2.83 -10.81 -8.82
CA GLU A 47 3.19 -10.35 -7.48
C GLU A 47 3.62 -11.52 -6.60
N ILE A 48 2.85 -12.61 -6.63
CA ILE A 48 3.21 -13.84 -5.89
C ILE A 48 4.56 -14.37 -6.34
N LYS A 49 4.81 -14.43 -7.67
CA LYS A 49 6.11 -14.84 -8.23
C LYS A 49 7.24 -13.94 -7.74
N ARG A 50 7.01 -12.62 -7.67
CA ARG A 50 7.98 -11.66 -7.15
C ARG A 50 8.31 -11.91 -5.67
N LEU A 51 7.29 -12.12 -4.83
CA LEU A 51 7.49 -12.40 -3.40
C LEU A 51 8.25 -13.70 -3.17
N ILE A 52 7.96 -14.74 -3.94
CA ILE A 52 8.69 -16.01 -3.92
C ILE A 52 10.16 -15.78 -4.31
N HIS A 53 10.42 -15.03 -5.37
CA HIS A 53 11.79 -14.69 -5.81
C HIS A 53 12.55 -13.92 -4.73
N LEU A 54 11.89 -13.04 -4.00
CA LEU A 54 12.45 -12.27 -2.88
C LEU A 54 12.58 -13.10 -1.59
N LYS A 55 12.13 -14.36 -1.58
CA LYS A 55 12.12 -15.26 -0.40
C LYS A 55 11.32 -14.67 0.78
N LYS A 56 10.24 -13.96 0.49
CA LYS A 56 9.37 -13.30 1.46
C LYS A 56 8.01 -13.99 1.61
N PHE A 57 7.74 -15.05 0.87
CA PHE A 57 6.45 -15.70 0.81
C PHE A 57 6.47 -17.09 1.43
N TYR A 58 5.62 -17.30 2.43
CA TYR A 58 5.60 -18.49 3.25
C TYR A 58 4.20 -19.10 3.31
N LYS A 59 4.12 -20.44 3.34
CA LYS A 59 2.94 -21.13 3.86
C LYS A 59 2.98 -21.07 5.38
N VAL A 60 1.88 -20.68 5.99
CA VAL A 60 1.71 -20.73 7.44
C VAL A 60 1.08 -22.05 7.83
N LYS A 61 1.67 -22.76 8.80
CA LYS A 61 1.09 -24.00 9.32
C LYS A 61 -0.12 -23.67 10.18
N THR A 62 -1.29 -24.12 9.75
CA THR A 62 -2.57 -23.94 10.41
C THR A 62 -3.22 -25.28 10.65
N GLU A 63 -4.02 -25.41 11.69
CA GLU A 63 -4.80 -26.64 11.94
C GLU A 63 -5.97 -26.78 10.96
N GLN A 64 -6.48 -25.64 10.50
CA GLN A 64 -7.67 -25.58 9.65
C GLN A 64 -7.45 -24.54 8.55
N GLY A 65 -7.83 -24.91 7.32
CA GLY A 65 -7.66 -24.04 6.17
C GLY A 65 -6.21 -23.92 5.68
N LEU A 66 -5.97 -22.93 4.85
CA LEU A 66 -4.66 -22.62 4.27
C LEU A 66 -4.38 -21.12 4.47
N ALA A 67 -3.19 -20.80 4.90
CA ALA A 67 -2.75 -19.42 5.04
C ALA A 67 -1.36 -19.24 4.42
N PHE A 68 -1.14 -18.06 3.84
CA PHE A 68 0.16 -17.61 3.37
C PHE A 68 0.53 -16.29 4.03
N ALA A 69 1.79 -16.09 4.30
CA ALA A 69 2.34 -14.87 4.87
C ALA A 69 3.33 -14.23 3.90
N ASP A 70 3.19 -12.93 3.69
CA ASP A 70 4.22 -12.06 3.11
C ASP A 70 4.96 -11.36 4.24
N ASP A 71 6.27 -11.48 4.29
CA ASP A 71 7.12 -10.86 5.31
C ASP A 71 7.48 -9.41 4.90
N GLU A 72 6.76 -8.45 5.46
CA GLU A 72 7.02 -7.02 5.26
C GLU A 72 8.07 -6.44 6.24
N GLY A 73 8.77 -7.30 6.97
CA GLY A 73 9.85 -6.93 7.89
C GLY A 73 9.37 -6.72 9.32
N ASP A 74 8.46 -5.78 9.59
CA ASP A 74 7.96 -5.48 10.94
C ASP A 74 6.67 -6.23 11.26
N TYR A 75 5.96 -6.73 10.26
CA TYR A 75 4.72 -7.49 10.38
C TYR A 75 4.62 -8.51 9.25
N TYR A 76 3.71 -9.47 9.40
CA TYR A 76 3.30 -10.38 8.35
C TYR A 76 1.97 -9.94 7.75
N TYR A 77 1.91 -9.87 6.42
CA TYR A 77 0.67 -9.70 5.71
C TYR A 77 0.07 -11.09 5.43
N LEU A 78 -1.14 -11.37 5.93
CA LEU A 78 -1.68 -12.72 5.87
C LEU A 78 -2.81 -12.86 4.83
N PHE A 79 -2.68 -13.90 4.00
CA PHE A 79 -3.67 -14.31 3.00
C PHE A 79 -4.29 -15.63 3.43
N LEU A 80 -5.59 -15.62 3.66
CA LEU A 80 -6.36 -16.75 4.14
C LEU A 80 -7.13 -17.43 3.01
N TYR A 81 -7.23 -18.75 3.09
CA TYR A 81 -8.10 -19.61 2.30
C TYR A 81 -8.84 -20.51 3.29
N VAL A 82 -9.98 -20.04 3.78
CA VAL A 82 -10.67 -20.64 4.93
C VAL A 82 -12.13 -20.94 4.63
N ASN A 83 -12.66 -21.97 5.28
CA ASN A 83 -14.11 -22.19 5.38
C ASN A 83 -14.60 -21.47 6.64
N MET A 84 -15.32 -20.37 6.44
CA MET A 84 -15.81 -19.52 7.54
C MET A 84 -16.87 -20.18 8.43
N SER A 85 -17.32 -21.40 8.11
CA SER A 85 -18.23 -22.17 8.98
C SER A 85 -17.48 -22.96 10.07
N VAL A 86 -16.17 -22.91 10.09
CA VAL A 86 -15.30 -23.65 11.01
C VAL A 86 -14.46 -22.63 11.78
N SER A 87 -14.34 -22.81 13.09
CA SER A 87 -13.46 -21.95 13.90
C SER A 87 -12.01 -22.02 13.38
N PHE A 88 -11.34 -20.89 13.40
CA PHE A 88 -9.96 -20.77 12.97
C PHE A 88 -9.10 -20.18 14.08
N THR A 89 -8.01 -20.85 14.40
CA THR A 89 -7.05 -20.34 15.37
C THR A 89 -5.82 -19.84 14.61
N PHE A 90 -5.53 -18.56 14.78
CA PHE A 90 -4.32 -17.98 14.21
C PHE A 90 -3.07 -18.53 14.88
N PRO A 91 -2.06 -18.91 14.11
CA PRO A 91 -0.80 -19.34 14.69
C PRO A 91 -0.09 -18.16 15.36
N SER A 92 0.56 -18.43 16.49
CA SER A 92 1.44 -17.42 17.11
C SER A 92 2.68 -17.24 16.24
N LEU A 93 2.83 -16.07 15.66
CA LEU A 93 4.01 -15.64 14.91
C LEU A 93 4.83 -14.65 15.74
N GLU A 94 6.06 -14.39 15.32
CA GLU A 94 7.00 -13.49 16.03
C GLU A 94 6.74 -11.99 15.76
N LYS A 95 5.85 -11.67 14.84
CA LYS A 95 5.47 -10.30 14.43
C LYS A 95 3.97 -10.17 14.39
N ASP A 96 3.50 -8.94 14.47
CA ASP A 96 2.10 -8.60 14.24
C ASP A 96 1.63 -9.16 12.89
N ILE A 97 0.37 -9.56 12.82
CA ILE A 97 -0.26 -10.09 11.60
C ILE A 97 -1.29 -9.08 11.12
N LEU A 98 -1.17 -8.64 9.87
CA LEU A 98 -2.12 -7.77 9.20
C LEU A 98 -2.96 -8.55 8.20
N ILE A 99 -4.27 -8.32 8.21
CA ILE A 99 -5.23 -8.96 7.30
C ILE A 99 -6.10 -7.86 6.68
N GLU A 100 -6.28 -7.90 5.38
CA GLU A 100 -7.12 -6.94 4.66
C GLU A 100 -8.33 -7.64 4.03
N ASN A 101 -9.47 -6.96 4.08
CA ASN A 101 -10.69 -7.32 3.38
C ASN A 101 -11.07 -6.20 2.43
N VAL A 102 -10.94 -6.42 1.12
CA VAL A 102 -11.26 -5.45 0.07
C VAL A 102 -12.64 -5.72 -0.51
N TYR A 103 -13.45 -4.68 -0.65
CA TYR A 103 -14.81 -4.78 -1.21
C TYR A 103 -15.19 -3.53 -2.00
N TYR A 104 -16.25 -3.62 -2.81
CA TYR A 104 -16.84 -2.47 -3.49
C TYR A 104 -17.95 -1.90 -2.63
N GLU A 105 -17.97 -0.58 -2.40
CA GLU A 105 -19.04 0.12 -1.70
C GLU A 105 -20.40 -0.13 -2.37
N GLY A 106 -21.44 -0.28 -1.54
CA GLY A 106 -22.77 -0.66 -2.01
C GLY A 106 -22.88 -2.09 -2.54
N ARG A 107 -21.78 -2.84 -2.56
CA ARG A 107 -21.72 -4.26 -2.95
C ARG A 107 -21.00 -5.12 -1.91
N LYS A 108 -20.88 -4.62 -0.68
CA LYS A 108 -20.41 -5.47 0.43
C LYS A 108 -21.40 -6.63 0.53
N ASN A 109 -20.97 -7.79 0.05
CA ASN A 109 -21.84 -8.95 0.03
C ASN A 109 -21.81 -9.64 1.40
N LYS A 110 -22.83 -10.47 1.67
CA LYS A 110 -22.94 -11.21 2.92
C LYS A 110 -21.67 -12.02 3.27
N LYS A 111 -20.92 -12.49 2.26
CA LYS A 111 -19.68 -13.25 2.50
C LYS A 111 -18.57 -12.39 3.11
N GLN A 112 -18.47 -11.12 2.70
CA GLN A 112 -17.46 -10.18 3.25
C GLN A 112 -17.80 -9.79 4.69
N GLU A 113 -19.09 -9.60 4.99
CA GLU A 113 -19.55 -9.35 6.37
C GLU A 113 -19.29 -10.54 7.28
N ILE A 114 -19.58 -11.75 6.80
CA ILE A 114 -19.29 -12.99 7.51
C ILE A 114 -17.78 -13.14 7.73
N PHE A 115 -16.95 -12.77 6.74
CA PHE A 115 -15.50 -12.85 6.88
C PHE A 115 -14.96 -11.86 7.93
N GLU A 116 -15.48 -10.64 7.99
CA GLU A 116 -15.11 -9.69 9.03
C GLU A 116 -15.52 -10.16 10.42
N SER A 117 -16.75 -10.67 10.56
CA SER A 117 -17.20 -11.29 11.83
C SER A 117 -16.31 -12.47 12.21
N PHE A 118 -15.99 -13.34 11.25
CA PHE A 118 -15.07 -14.46 11.46
C PHE A 118 -13.68 -14.00 11.93
N LEU A 119 -13.13 -12.93 11.40
CA LEU A 119 -11.84 -12.37 11.86
C LEU A 119 -11.94 -11.89 13.31
N LEU A 120 -12.99 -11.15 13.64
CA LEU A 120 -13.22 -10.63 14.99
C LEU A 120 -13.41 -11.78 15.99
N ASP A 121 -14.24 -12.75 15.65
CA ASP A 121 -14.49 -13.95 16.48
C ASP A 121 -13.23 -14.81 16.67
N SER A 122 -12.29 -14.73 15.71
CA SER A 122 -10.99 -15.42 15.78
C SER A 122 -9.91 -14.59 16.50
N GLY A 123 -10.25 -13.47 17.13
CA GLY A 123 -9.35 -12.67 17.95
C GLY A 123 -8.57 -11.58 17.19
N CYS A 124 -8.96 -11.26 15.95
CA CYS A 124 -8.43 -10.09 15.28
C CYS A 124 -9.05 -8.81 15.84
N GLU A 125 -8.24 -7.76 15.94
CA GLU A 125 -8.70 -6.41 16.23
C GLU A 125 -8.95 -5.65 14.93
N PHE A 126 -10.06 -4.93 14.82
CA PHE A 126 -10.26 -3.98 13.71
C PHE A 126 -9.26 -2.83 13.85
N LEU A 127 -8.54 -2.52 12.78
CA LEU A 127 -7.51 -1.47 12.79
C LEU A 127 -8.00 -0.19 12.13
N ASN A 128 -8.41 -0.26 10.87
CA ASN A 128 -8.83 0.93 10.11
C ASN A 128 -9.62 0.57 8.86
N THR A 129 -10.31 1.57 8.30
CA THR A 129 -10.94 1.49 6.98
C THR A 129 -10.25 2.47 6.04
N TYR A 130 -9.96 1.99 4.83
CA TYR A 130 -9.41 2.80 3.74
C TYR A 130 -10.39 2.84 2.57
N ARG A 131 -10.38 3.95 1.85
CA ARG A 131 -11.03 4.08 0.54
C ARG A 131 -10.01 4.26 -0.54
N SER A 132 -10.23 3.61 -1.68
CA SER A 132 -9.42 3.91 -2.86
C SER A 132 -9.79 5.26 -3.45
N ILE A 133 -8.85 5.86 -4.16
CA ILE A 133 -9.08 7.08 -4.95
C ILE A 133 -9.32 6.71 -6.41
N GLU A 134 -10.02 7.59 -7.13
CA GLU A 134 -10.17 7.47 -8.59
C GLU A 134 -8.83 7.64 -9.29
N ASP A 135 -8.65 6.93 -10.39
CA ASP A 135 -7.40 6.94 -11.16
C ASP A 135 -7.20 8.25 -11.96
N ARG A 136 -8.22 9.09 -12.03
CA ARG A 136 -8.23 10.29 -12.87
C ARG A 136 -8.82 11.51 -12.13
N PRO A 137 -8.14 12.66 -12.13
CA PRO A 137 -8.72 13.91 -11.63
C PRO A 137 -9.91 14.36 -12.48
N SER A 138 -10.92 14.93 -11.84
CA SER A 138 -12.06 15.53 -12.53
C SER A 138 -11.77 16.92 -13.12
N LEU A 139 -10.64 17.54 -12.76
CA LEU A 139 -10.18 18.79 -13.34
C LEU A 139 -9.67 18.58 -14.76
N SER A 140 -10.02 19.50 -15.68
CA SER A 140 -9.39 19.52 -17.00
C SER A 140 -7.88 19.79 -16.89
N PRO A 141 -7.05 19.21 -17.78
CA PRO A 141 -5.59 19.43 -17.77
C PRO A 141 -5.20 20.92 -17.71
N ASP A 142 -5.86 21.79 -18.49
CA ASP A 142 -5.58 23.24 -18.51
C ASP A 142 -5.80 23.91 -17.16
N LYS A 143 -6.90 23.61 -16.48
CA LYS A 143 -7.16 24.14 -15.12
C LYS A 143 -6.17 23.61 -14.12
N PHE A 144 -5.79 22.36 -14.28
CA PHE A 144 -4.84 21.68 -13.46
C PHE A 144 -3.44 22.31 -13.57
N PHE A 145 -2.94 22.51 -14.79
CA PHE A 145 -1.61 23.13 -15.04
C PHE A 145 -1.55 24.58 -14.61
N LYS A 146 -2.59 25.39 -14.89
CA LYS A 146 -2.68 26.77 -14.38
C LYS A 146 -2.60 26.83 -12.86
N LYS A 147 -3.26 25.91 -12.16
CA LYS A 147 -3.19 25.85 -10.71
C LYS A 147 -1.80 25.50 -10.21
N LEU A 148 -1.16 24.51 -10.83
CA LEU A 148 0.21 24.14 -10.50
C LEU A 148 1.18 25.31 -10.69
N GLU A 149 1.12 26.03 -11.82
CA GLU A 149 1.96 27.18 -12.11
C GLU A 149 1.85 28.29 -11.06
N VAL A 150 0.62 28.60 -10.60
CA VAL A 150 0.40 29.58 -9.53
C VAL A 150 1.05 29.13 -8.23
N LEU A 151 0.90 27.86 -7.87
CA LEU A 151 1.44 27.33 -6.64
C LEU A 151 2.98 27.20 -6.69
N GLU A 152 3.57 26.88 -7.85
CA GLU A 152 5.01 26.87 -8.05
C GLU A 152 5.63 28.28 -7.91
N LYS A 153 4.95 29.32 -8.43
CA LYS A 153 5.35 30.72 -8.21
C LYS A 153 5.33 31.09 -6.73
N THR A 154 4.28 30.67 -6.01
CA THR A 154 4.19 30.88 -4.55
C THR A 154 5.34 30.18 -3.82
N LEU A 155 5.66 28.95 -4.21
CA LEU A 155 6.75 28.19 -3.64
C LEU A 155 8.11 28.89 -3.85
N ALA A 156 8.34 29.42 -5.07
CA ALA A 156 9.56 30.15 -5.42
C ALA A 156 9.70 31.45 -4.60
N LEU A 157 8.60 32.16 -4.30
CA LEU A 157 8.63 33.34 -3.42
C LEU A 157 9.03 33.00 -1.97
N GLU A 158 8.83 31.76 -1.54
CA GLU A 158 9.32 31.26 -0.25
C GLU A 158 10.77 30.75 -0.29
N GLY A 159 11.49 30.92 -1.40
CA GLY A 159 12.84 30.38 -1.58
C GLY A 159 12.90 28.86 -1.68
N LYS A 160 11.80 28.23 -2.08
CA LYS A 160 11.66 26.76 -2.16
C LYS A 160 11.43 26.31 -3.60
N LYS A 161 11.74 25.04 -3.87
CA LYS A 161 11.53 24.42 -5.18
C LYS A 161 11.19 22.94 -5.07
N ILE A 162 10.57 22.41 -6.11
CA ILE A 162 10.42 20.97 -6.31
C ILE A 162 11.72 20.42 -6.88
N ALA A 163 12.24 19.34 -6.32
CA ALA A 163 13.46 18.69 -6.77
C ALA A 163 13.40 17.16 -6.56
N ILE A 164 14.24 16.45 -7.29
CA ILE A 164 14.58 15.07 -6.97
C ILE A 164 15.58 15.12 -5.80
N PRO A 165 15.36 14.35 -4.70
CA PRO A 165 16.27 14.39 -3.57
C PRO A 165 17.66 13.90 -3.97
N SER A 166 18.68 14.67 -3.61
CA SER A 166 20.08 14.28 -3.79
C SER A 166 20.42 13.09 -2.87
N TYR A 167 21.52 12.40 -3.18
CA TYR A 167 21.98 11.28 -2.34
C TYR A 167 22.18 11.67 -0.86
N LYS A 168 22.61 12.89 -0.58
CA LYS A 168 22.78 13.40 0.79
C LYS A 168 21.45 13.62 1.51
N GLN A 169 20.38 13.89 0.78
CA GLN A 169 19.06 14.13 1.32
C GLN A 169 18.21 12.85 1.53
N LEU A 170 18.67 11.67 1.07
CA LEU A 170 17.87 10.45 1.15
C LEU A 170 17.53 10.02 2.57
N ASP A 171 18.42 10.29 3.55
CA ASP A 171 18.15 9.94 4.95
C ASP A 171 17.06 10.86 5.56
N GLU A 172 17.07 12.14 5.20
CA GLU A 172 16.02 13.08 5.60
C GLU A 172 14.71 12.77 4.88
N PHE A 173 14.77 12.44 3.60
CA PHE A 173 13.61 11.97 2.84
C PHE A 173 12.95 10.76 3.52
N GLU A 174 13.75 9.78 3.95
CA GLU A 174 13.24 8.59 4.63
C GLU A 174 12.64 8.92 6.01
N LYS A 175 13.21 9.87 6.76
CA LYS A 175 12.61 10.34 8.02
C LYS A 175 11.23 10.96 7.79
N VAL A 176 11.10 11.84 6.80
CA VAL A 176 9.81 12.44 6.44
C VAL A 176 8.82 11.35 5.99
N TYR A 177 9.25 10.42 5.13
CA TYR A 177 8.42 9.29 4.69
C TYR A 177 7.85 8.51 5.87
N ARG A 178 8.69 8.15 6.83
CA ARG A 178 8.28 7.39 8.02
C ARG A 178 7.35 8.17 8.95
N SER A 179 7.42 9.49 8.94
CA SER A 179 6.56 10.33 9.79
C SER A 179 5.16 10.55 9.22
N ILE A 180 4.97 10.38 7.91
CA ILE A 180 3.71 10.70 7.23
C ILE A 180 2.91 9.45 6.80
N ILE A 181 3.56 8.31 6.66
CA ILE A 181 2.92 7.08 6.20
C ILE A 181 2.65 6.17 7.39
N ASP A 182 1.44 5.61 7.43
CA ASP A 182 1.07 4.63 8.45
C ASP A 182 2.06 3.47 8.49
N LYS A 183 2.42 3.04 9.69
CA LYS A 183 3.37 1.95 9.96
C LYS A 183 3.06 0.69 9.14
N PHE A 184 1.78 0.34 8.99
CA PHE A 184 1.35 -0.88 8.32
C PHE A 184 1.25 -0.78 6.79
N VAL A 185 1.45 0.41 6.22
CA VAL A 185 1.57 0.61 4.76
C VAL A 185 2.95 1.11 4.34
N GLN A 186 3.85 1.32 5.31
CA GLN A 186 5.23 1.70 5.04
C GLN A 186 5.99 0.54 4.42
N LYS A 187 6.65 0.79 3.29
CA LYS A 187 7.64 -0.14 2.74
C LYS A 187 9.05 0.27 3.17
N LYS A 188 9.82 -0.68 3.66
CA LYS A 188 11.23 -0.46 3.98
C LYS A 188 12.07 -0.54 2.72
N TYR A 189 12.83 0.53 2.47
CA TYR A 189 13.78 0.59 1.38
C TYR A 189 15.18 0.84 1.93
N THR A 190 16.16 0.16 1.36
CA THR A 190 17.57 0.47 1.60
C THR A 190 17.93 1.80 0.93
N ARG A 191 18.99 2.44 1.39
CA ARG A 191 19.50 3.67 0.78
C ARG A 191 19.85 3.48 -0.71
N LYS A 192 20.31 2.28 -1.09
CA LYS A 192 20.60 1.93 -2.49
C LYS A 192 19.31 1.88 -3.33
N GLU A 193 18.24 1.30 -2.82
CA GLU A 193 16.95 1.27 -3.49
C GLU A 193 16.35 2.68 -3.61
N ARG A 194 16.42 3.49 -2.55
CA ARG A 194 15.98 4.90 -2.60
C ARG A 194 16.77 5.70 -3.63
N LYS A 195 18.08 5.47 -3.72
CA LYS A 195 18.90 6.09 -4.77
C LYS A 195 18.42 5.68 -6.17
N ALA A 196 18.18 4.39 -6.39
CA ALA A 196 17.67 3.90 -7.68
C ALA A 196 16.30 4.51 -8.02
N GLN A 197 15.41 4.69 -7.02
CA GLN A 197 14.13 5.38 -7.21
C GLN A 197 14.31 6.87 -7.55
N ALA A 198 15.24 7.55 -6.91
CA ALA A 198 15.56 8.94 -7.22
C ALA A 198 16.15 9.08 -8.65
N ASP A 199 17.12 8.25 -9.00
CA ASP A 199 17.74 8.22 -10.33
C ASP A 199 16.70 7.91 -11.44
N ALA A 200 15.66 7.13 -11.13
CA ALA A 200 14.55 6.82 -12.02
C ALA A 200 13.44 7.90 -12.05
N GLY A 201 13.58 9.00 -11.29
CA GLY A 201 12.59 10.07 -11.23
C GLY A 201 11.29 9.70 -10.50
N TYR A 202 11.34 8.76 -9.56
CA TYR A 202 10.18 8.36 -8.75
C TYR A 202 10.05 9.12 -7.44
N LEU A 203 11.09 9.82 -7.00
CA LEU A 203 11.08 10.59 -5.76
C LEU A 203 11.10 12.08 -6.04
N TYR A 204 10.24 12.82 -5.36
CA TYR A 204 10.20 14.27 -5.40
C TYR A 204 10.17 14.83 -3.99
N CYS A 205 10.75 16.00 -3.79
CA CYS A 205 10.67 16.74 -2.54
C CYS A 205 10.53 18.23 -2.79
N ILE A 206 9.97 18.92 -1.80
CA ILE A 206 10.10 20.38 -1.71
C ILE A 206 11.27 20.67 -0.80
N THR A 207 12.24 21.44 -1.31
CA THR A 207 13.47 21.77 -0.63
C THR A 207 13.84 23.24 -0.83
N ASP A 208 14.65 23.79 0.06
CA ASP A 208 15.22 25.12 -0.03
C ASP A 208 16.71 25.08 -0.42
N GLU A 209 17.38 26.22 -0.36
CA GLU A 209 18.83 26.34 -0.64
C GLU A 209 19.69 25.63 0.41
N SER A 210 19.20 25.48 1.64
CA SER A 210 19.89 24.72 2.70
C SER A 210 19.80 23.20 2.50
N ALA A 211 19.08 22.75 1.49
CA ALA A 211 18.75 21.36 1.18
C ALA A 211 17.82 20.68 2.19
N SER A 212 17.15 21.43 3.06
CA SER A 212 16.12 20.92 3.98
C SER A 212 14.90 20.44 3.23
N ILE A 213 14.32 19.31 3.65
CA ILE A 213 13.12 18.73 3.04
C ILE A 213 11.88 19.12 3.85
N TYR A 214 10.91 19.75 3.20
CA TYR A 214 9.64 20.20 3.76
C TYR A 214 8.47 19.26 3.47
N ALA A 215 8.50 18.64 2.31
CA ALA A 215 7.49 17.68 1.87
C ALA A 215 8.09 16.70 0.89
N ILE A 216 7.49 15.53 0.76
CA ILE A 216 7.90 14.48 -0.15
C ILE A 216 6.73 13.95 -0.96
N ALA A 217 7.04 13.43 -2.14
CA ALA A 217 6.14 12.60 -2.91
C ALA A 217 6.91 11.46 -3.58
N ILE A 218 6.25 10.32 -3.64
CA ILE A 218 6.74 9.12 -4.32
C ILE A 218 5.77 8.83 -5.45
N LYS A 219 6.27 8.81 -6.68
CA LYS A 219 5.49 8.42 -7.85
C LYS A 219 5.14 6.94 -7.75
N ALA A 220 3.87 6.64 -7.90
CA ALA A 220 3.44 5.26 -7.87
C ALA A 220 4.05 4.46 -9.01
N CYS A 221 4.77 3.41 -8.67
CA CYS A 221 4.97 2.27 -9.54
C CYS A 221 4.13 1.12 -8.96
N VAL A 222 3.11 0.68 -9.67
CA VAL A 222 2.26 -0.50 -9.42
C VAL A 222 1.50 -0.55 -8.06
N HIS A 223 2.01 0.00 -6.94
CA HIS A 223 1.44 -0.18 -5.60
C HIS A 223 1.29 1.10 -4.77
N GLY A 224 0.92 2.19 -5.41
CA GLY A 224 0.56 3.40 -4.70
C GLY A 224 1.72 4.37 -4.48
N GLY A 225 1.47 5.63 -4.75
CA GLY A 225 2.33 6.73 -4.37
C GLY A 225 2.14 7.09 -2.90
N ALA A 226 3.12 7.74 -2.34
CA ALA A 226 3.03 8.37 -1.04
C ALA A 226 3.34 9.84 -1.19
N TYR A 227 2.68 10.70 -0.43
CA TYR A 227 3.02 12.12 -0.36
C TYR A 227 2.65 12.66 1.03
N GLY A 228 3.29 13.72 1.40
CA GLY A 228 2.96 14.44 2.63
C GLY A 228 4.00 15.47 2.98
N SER A 229 3.63 16.33 3.93
CA SER A 229 4.50 17.36 4.48
C SER A 229 5.05 16.93 5.83
N ARG A 230 6.23 17.39 6.16
CA ARG A 230 6.84 17.27 7.49
C ARG A 230 5.87 17.81 8.55
N SER A 231 5.86 17.25 9.75
CA SER A 231 4.87 17.55 10.78
C SER A 231 4.81 19.02 11.20
N ASP A 232 5.95 19.72 11.18
CA ASP A 232 6.05 21.16 11.46
C ASP A 232 5.63 22.04 10.27
N CYS A 233 5.36 21.42 9.10
CA CYS A 233 4.93 22.06 7.86
C CYS A 233 3.51 21.66 7.46
N GLN A 234 2.71 21.11 8.38
CA GLN A 234 1.33 20.75 8.10
C GLN A 234 0.47 22.01 7.86
N ASN A 235 -0.56 21.88 7.02
CA ASN A 235 -1.50 22.93 6.62
C ASN A 235 -0.99 23.96 5.59
N ASN A 236 0.18 23.77 4.99
CA ASN A 236 0.62 24.60 3.88
C ASN A 236 0.38 23.92 2.50
N ILE A 237 0.77 24.61 1.45
CA ILE A 237 0.50 24.21 0.05
C ILE A 237 1.39 23.08 -0.46
N TYR A 238 2.35 22.57 0.31
CA TYR A 238 3.41 21.69 -0.19
C TYR A 238 2.90 20.33 -0.66
N ALA A 239 2.08 19.64 0.15
CA ALA A 239 1.50 18.38 -0.28
C ALA A 239 0.60 18.52 -1.53
N PRO A 240 -0.32 19.51 -1.60
CA PRO A 240 -1.05 19.83 -2.84
C PRO A 240 -0.18 20.06 -4.07
N ILE A 241 0.90 20.82 -3.95
CA ILE A 241 1.82 21.08 -5.07
C ILE A 241 2.45 19.77 -5.57
N LEU A 242 2.94 18.95 -4.65
CA LEU A 242 3.57 17.67 -5.03
C LEU A 242 2.58 16.72 -5.68
N VAL A 243 1.34 16.66 -5.21
CA VAL A 243 0.29 15.85 -5.85
C VAL A 243 0.01 16.37 -7.27
N LEU A 244 -0.14 17.68 -7.45
CA LEU A 244 -0.33 18.29 -8.78
C LEU A 244 0.88 18.00 -9.70
N TYR A 245 2.08 18.05 -9.16
CA TYR A 245 3.30 17.77 -9.92
C TYR A 245 3.39 16.31 -10.39
N LEU A 246 3.00 15.36 -9.54
CA LEU A 246 2.90 13.95 -9.92
C LEU A 246 1.90 13.73 -11.06
N PHE A 247 0.75 14.43 -11.00
CA PHE A 247 -0.26 14.35 -12.06
C PHE A 247 0.19 15.03 -13.35
N LYS A 248 0.98 16.12 -13.26
CA LYS A 248 1.58 16.75 -14.45
C LYS A 248 2.40 15.74 -15.24
N ASP A 249 3.32 15.06 -14.58
CA ASP A 249 4.13 14.02 -15.20
C ASP A 249 3.30 12.88 -15.82
N PHE A 250 2.19 12.52 -15.17
CA PHE A 250 1.24 11.56 -15.69
C PHE A 250 0.57 12.06 -16.98
N TYR A 251 0.07 13.30 -17.01
CA TYR A 251 -0.57 13.86 -18.21
C TYR A 251 0.43 14.12 -19.35
N ASP A 252 1.63 14.58 -19.06
CA ASP A 252 2.68 14.83 -20.06
C ASP A 252 3.10 13.55 -20.79
N ASN A 253 2.95 12.39 -20.15
CA ASN A 253 3.29 11.09 -20.72
C ASN A 253 2.08 10.28 -21.22
N MET A 254 0.87 10.83 -21.16
CA MET A 254 -0.34 10.12 -21.58
C MET A 254 -0.43 10.04 -23.11
N PRO A 255 -0.65 8.85 -23.69
CA PRO A 255 -0.79 8.71 -25.14
C PRO A 255 -2.02 9.44 -25.69
N ASN A 256 -1.87 10.08 -26.85
CA ASN A 256 -2.98 10.74 -27.56
C ASN A 256 -3.92 9.77 -28.32
N ASN A 257 -3.95 8.52 -27.96
CA ASN A 257 -4.80 7.50 -28.60
C ASN A 257 -5.71 6.86 -27.53
N PRO A 258 -7.03 6.84 -27.69
CA PRO A 258 -7.97 6.35 -26.66
C PRO A 258 -7.73 4.91 -26.19
N VAL A 259 -7.29 4.01 -27.06
CA VAL A 259 -6.99 2.63 -26.69
C VAL A 259 -5.73 2.58 -25.83
N LYS A 260 -4.65 3.22 -26.30
CA LYS A 260 -3.39 3.31 -25.56
C LYS A 260 -3.52 4.13 -24.28
N GLU A 261 -4.36 5.17 -24.26
CA GLU A 261 -4.72 5.91 -23.05
C GLU A 261 -5.32 4.98 -22.01
N LYS A 262 -6.27 4.13 -22.39
CA LYS A 262 -6.90 3.17 -21.48
C LYS A 262 -5.88 2.15 -20.95
N GLU A 263 -5.01 1.62 -21.79
CA GLU A 263 -3.93 0.72 -21.38
C GLU A 263 -2.94 1.43 -20.44
N TYR A 264 -2.58 2.67 -20.75
CA TYR A 264 -1.72 3.51 -19.92
C TYR A 264 -2.36 3.76 -18.56
N MET A 265 -3.65 4.14 -18.50
CA MET A 265 -4.41 4.32 -17.27
C MET A 265 -4.45 3.06 -16.43
N GLN A 266 -4.63 1.89 -17.05
CA GLN A 266 -4.63 0.60 -16.34
C GLN A 266 -3.24 0.21 -15.80
N SER A 267 -2.17 0.58 -16.51
CA SER A 267 -0.79 0.23 -16.15
C SER A 267 -0.08 1.27 -15.27
N LYS A 268 -0.45 2.53 -15.39
CA LYS A 268 0.17 3.68 -14.74
C LYS A 268 -0.79 4.48 -13.86
N GLY A 269 -2.04 4.03 -13.75
CA GLY A 269 -3.08 4.71 -12.99
C GLY A 269 -2.61 5.10 -11.60
N ILE A 270 -3.02 6.28 -11.17
CA ILE A 270 -2.66 6.85 -9.88
C ILE A 270 -3.65 6.29 -8.86
N GLY A 271 -3.53 5.00 -8.61
CA GLY A 271 -4.31 4.34 -7.57
C GLY A 271 -3.69 4.57 -6.19
N GLY A 272 -4.51 4.63 -5.17
CA GLY A 272 -4.05 4.73 -3.79
C GLY A 272 -5.16 4.44 -2.81
N TRP A 273 -4.77 4.21 -1.56
CA TRP A 273 -5.66 3.99 -0.44
C TRP A 273 -5.47 5.10 0.58
N ILE A 274 -6.57 5.67 1.05
CA ILE A 274 -6.56 6.72 2.06
C ILE A 274 -7.46 6.28 3.20
N ALA A 275 -6.95 6.34 4.42
CA ALA A 275 -7.75 6.08 5.61
C ALA A 275 -8.94 7.05 5.65
N VAL A 276 -10.12 6.53 5.99
CA VAL A 276 -11.37 7.33 5.95
C VAL A 276 -11.33 8.52 6.90
N ASP A 277 -10.57 8.43 7.97
CA ASP A 277 -10.35 9.47 8.98
C ASP A 277 -9.18 10.42 8.65
N ASN A 278 -8.40 10.14 7.59
CA ASN A 278 -7.30 11.01 7.14
C ASN A 278 -7.84 12.24 6.38
N ILE A 279 -8.52 13.12 7.11
CA ILE A 279 -9.13 14.34 6.57
C ILE A 279 -8.12 15.23 5.83
N PRO A 280 -6.86 15.44 6.29
CA PRO A 280 -5.87 16.21 5.53
C PRO A 280 -5.64 15.68 4.12
N SER A 281 -5.44 14.38 3.96
CA SER A 281 -5.26 13.76 2.64
C SER A 281 -6.50 13.92 1.75
N TRP A 282 -7.70 13.72 2.28
CA TRP A 282 -8.94 13.92 1.54
C TRP A 282 -9.12 15.37 1.05
N ARG A 283 -8.72 16.36 1.85
CA ARG A 283 -8.72 17.78 1.44
C ARG A 283 -7.77 18.02 0.26
N VAL A 284 -6.57 17.46 0.29
CA VAL A 284 -5.60 17.57 -0.80
C VAL A 284 -6.17 16.98 -2.09
N TYR A 285 -6.71 15.77 -2.06
CA TYR A 285 -7.29 15.13 -3.24
C TYR A 285 -8.49 15.88 -3.78
N LYS A 286 -9.38 16.36 -2.92
CA LYS A 286 -10.50 17.22 -3.32
C LYS A 286 -10.02 18.51 -4.01
N MET A 287 -8.95 19.11 -3.49
CA MET A 287 -8.39 20.35 -4.07
C MET A 287 -7.82 20.12 -5.47
N VAL A 288 -7.25 18.96 -5.75
CA VAL A 288 -6.74 18.59 -7.08
C VAL A 288 -7.79 17.90 -7.96
N GLY A 289 -9.03 17.77 -7.50
CA GLY A 289 -10.14 17.24 -8.27
C GLY A 289 -10.22 15.72 -8.34
N ILE A 290 -9.62 15.02 -7.40
CA ILE A 290 -9.71 13.56 -7.27
C ILE A 290 -10.82 13.20 -6.29
N LYS A 291 -11.56 12.16 -6.60
CA LYS A 291 -12.67 11.65 -5.79
C LYS A 291 -12.32 10.29 -5.18
N ALA A 292 -13.06 9.92 -4.15
CA ALA A 292 -13.06 8.56 -3.67
C ALA A 292 -13.64 7.62 -4.74
N ALA A 293 -12.98 6.52 -4.99
CA ALA A 293 -13.49 5.43 -5.81
C ALA A 293 -14.41 4.51 -4.98
N ALA A 294 -15.07 3.60 -5.67
CA ALA A 294 -16.06 2.71 -5.05
C ALA A 294 -15.45 1.52 -4.28
N LYS A 295 -14.12 1.43 -4.15
CA LYS A 295 -13.46 0.36 -3.40
C LYS A 295 -13.12 0.81 -1.99
N SER A 296 -13.41 -0.07 -1.02
CA SER A 296 -13.01 0.08 0.37
C SER A 296 -12.24 -1.13 0.85
N MET A 297 -11.42 -0.95 1.85
CA MET A 297 -10.59 -1.98 2.46
C MET A 297 -10.63 -1.82 3.99
N ASN A 298 -11.06 -2.87 4.68
CA ASN A 298 -10.96 -2.95 6.12
C ASN A 298 -9.70 -3.72 6.51
N GLN A 299 -8.92 -3.16 7.41
CA GLN A 299 -7.73 -3.79 7.98
C GLN A 299 -8.00 -4.32 9.37
N PHE A 300 -7.47 -5.51 9.63
CA PHE A 300 -7.51 -6.20 10.91
C PHE A 300 -6.10 -6.58 11.32
N ILE A 301 -5.85 -6.61 12.62
CA ILE A 301 -4.55 -6.93 13.18
C ILE A 301 -4.66 -7.98 14.28
N ILE A 302 -3.66 -8.85 14.34
CA ILE A 302 -3.38 -9.67 15.51
C ILE A 302 -2.04 -9.21 16.07
N ARG A 303 -2.07 -8.73 17.29
CA ARG A 303 -0.87 -8.28 17.97
C ARG A 303 -0.11 -9.46 18.54
N THR A 304 1.19 -9.45 18.33
CA THR A 304 2.07 -10.41 19.00
C THR A 304 2.14 -10.05 20.48
N THR A 305 1.68 -10.94 21.34
CA THR A 305 1.98 -10.84 22.77
C THR A 305 3.47 -11.16 22.99
N MET A 306 4.23 -10.13 23.32
CA MET A 306 5.63 -10.29 23.73
C MET A 306 5.74 -11.05 25.06
#